data_ad99980f1b4cae58ee5f3a9ef981f315
#
_entry.id   ad99980f1b4cae58ee5f3a9ef981f315
#
_cell.length_a   1.000
_cell.length_b   1.000
_cell.length_c   1.000
_cell.angle_alpha   90.00
_cell.angle_beta   90.00
_cell.angle_gamma   90.00
#
_symmetry.space_group_name_H-M   'P 1'
#
loop_
_entity.id
_entity.type
_entity.pdbx_description
1 polymer ?
#
loop_
_entity_poly.entity_id
_entity_poly.type
_entity_poly.pdbx_seq_one_letter_code
_entity_poly.pdbx_strand_id
1 'polypeptide(L)'
;EWGGWRFPFWISLLLVGVSVYIRLNMSESPLFAELKSSGKTAVNPLKESFQQRANFKLVLLALFGAVMGEGVVWYTGQFYAQSFLETKCKLDFEQSRTILLWAIAAATPFFVFFGWLSDRIGRKWILMTGMLLAVLTYRPIFGYFIDHSIALDPTATTIVLTSDLYWKFVGLVFLLIFYVTMVYGPIAAFLVELFPTRIRYTSMSLPYHIGNGVFGGLVPFIGLLLSTSLPGDPLVGLWYPIGITAVCFLIGVLYLDNKQDENVMD
;
A
#
# COMPACT_ATOMS: atom_id res chain seq x y z
N GLU A 1 14.94 -20.49 26.77
CA GLU A 1 14.28 -19.28 26.20
C GLU A 1 15.21 -18.61 25.20
N TRP A 2 15.34 -19.19 24.02
CA TRP A 2 16.31 -18.79 22.99
C TRP A 2 15.82 -17.67 22.06
N GLY A 3 14.90 -16.84 22.49
CA GLY A 3 14.48 -15.65 21.73
C GLY A 3 14.13 -15.96 20.27
N GLY A 4 13.12 -16.81 20.04
CA GLY A 4 12.71 -17.27 18.69
C GLY A 4 12.44 -16.12 17.68
N TRP A 5 12.14 -14.91 18.16
CA TRP A 5 12.00 -13.71 17.36
C TRP A 5 13.28 -13.32 16.58
N ARG A 6 14.46 -13.85 16.94
CA ARG A 6 15.74 -13.59 16.25
C ARG A 6 15.91 -14.44 14.99
N PHE A 7 15.25 -15.59 14.86
CA PHE A 7 15.41 -16.47 13.70
C PHE A 7 15.04 -15.78 12.36
N PRO A 8 13.96 -15.00 12.25
CA PRO A 8 13.66 -14.26 11.01
C PRO A 8 14.80 -13.32 10.60
N PHE A 9 15.51 -12.71 11.56
CA PHE A 9 16.66 -11.84 11.25
C PHE A 9 17.87 -12.63 10.74
N TRP A 10 18.10 -13.84 11.24
CA TRP A 10 19.15 -14.71 10.68
C TRP A 10 18.82 -15.17 9.26
N ILE A 11 17.56 -15.50 8.99
CA ILE A 11 17.10 -15.83 7.64
C ILE A 11 17.29 -14.63 6.71
N SER A 12 17.09 -13.40 7.18
CA SER A 12 17.28 -12.20 6.37
C SER A 12 18.73 -12.03 5.88
N LEU A 13 19.74 -12.48 6.64
CA LEU A 13 21.13 -12.47 6.16
C LEU A 13 21.33 -13.34 4.92
N LEU A 14 20.71 -14.51 4.88
CA LEU A 14 20.73 -15.38 3.70
C LEU A 14 20.05 -14.68 2.51
N LEU A 15 18.89 -14.07 2.73
CA LEU A 15 18.17 -13.33 1.69
C LEU A 15 18.96 -12.11 1.18
N VAL A 16 19.68 -11.41 2.07
CA VAL A 16 20.61 -10.34 1.66
C VAL A 16 21.72 -10.89 0.78
N GLY A 17 22.33 -12.03 1.15
CA GLY A 17 23.34 -12.69 0.33
C GLY A 17 22.84 -13.04 -1.07
N VAL A 18 21.64 -13.63 -1.17
CA VAL A 18 20.98 -13.93 -2.45
C VAL A 18 20.70 -12.64 -3.25
N SER A 19 20.21 -11.59 -2.59
CA SER A 19 19.93 -10.30 -3.21
C SER A 19 21.21 -9.66 -3.80
N VAL A 20 22.30 -9.68 -3.05
CA VAL A 20 23.60 -9.19 -3.49
C VAL A 20 24.10 -10.01 -4.68
N TYR A 21 24.01 -11.36 -4.62
CA TYR A 21 24.40 -12.23 -5.72
C TYR A 21 23.62 -11.92 -7.00
N ILE A 22 22.30 -11.81 -6.91
CA ILE A 22 21.45 -11.45 -8.06
C ILE A 22 21.89 -10.09 -8.62
N ARG A 23 22.06 -9.08 -7.76
CA ARG A 23 22.42 -7.72 -8.16
C ARG A 23 23.78 -7.65 -8.87
N LEU A 24 24.75 -8.43 -8.43
CA LEU A 24 26.08 -8.48 -9.07
C LEU A 24 26.05 -9.16 -10.45
N ASN A 25 25.06 -10.04 -10.69
CA ASN A 25 24.93 -10.76 -11.96
C ASN A 25 23.87 -10.14 -12.90
N MET A 26 23.15 -9.09 -12.45
CA MET A 26 22.20 -8.37 -13.32
C MET A 26 22.94 -7.44 -14.29
N SER A 27 22.62 -7.57 -15.58
CA SER A 27 22.97 -6.58 -16.59
C SER A 27 22.04 -5.36 -16.53
N GLU A 28 22.55 -4.22 -17.00
CA GLU A 28 21.72 -3.02 -17.17
C GLU A 28 20.57 -3.29 -18.15
N SER A 29 19.43 -2.61 -17.96
CA SER A 29 18.30 -2.76 -18.89
C SER A 29 18.72 -2.33 -20.31
N PRO A 30 18.22 -2.99 -21.38
CA PRO A 30 18.56 -2.62 -22.76
C PRO A 30 18.32 -1.14 -23.07
N LEU A 31 17.19 -0.58 -22.59
CA LEU A 31 16.86 0.84 -22.75
C LEU A 31 17.88 1.78 -22.11
N PHE A 32 18.37 1.45 -20.93
CA PHE A 32 19.37 2.28 -20.25
C PHE A 32 20.75 2.14 -20.90
N ALA A 33 21.10 0.93 -21.37
CA ALA A 33 22.33 0.70 -22.10
C ALA A 33 22.38 1.51 -23.42
N GLU A 34 21.24 1.61 -24.12
CA GLU A 34 21.10 2.44 -25.32
C GLU A 34 21.23 3.93 -25.02
N LEU A 35 20.57 4.42 -23.96
CA LEU A 35 20.74 5.81 -23.50
C LEU A 35 22.18 6.14 -23.14
N LYS A 36 22.89 5.21 -22.50
CA LYS A 36 24.29 5.37 -22.13
C LYS A 36 25.21 5.41 -23.36
N SER A 37 24.99 4.55 -24.34
CA SER A 37 25.75 4.52 -25.58
C SER A 37 25.50 5.76 -26.43
N SER A 38 24.30 6.32 -26.42
CA SER A 38 23.94 7.55 -27.16
C SER A 38 24.35 8.84 -26.44
N GLY A 39 24.94 8.76 -25.22
CA GLY A 39 25.35 9.94 -24.42
C GLY A 39 24.19 10.77 -23.87
N LYS A 40 22.94 10.27 -23.89
CA LYS A 40 21.73 10.98 -23.44
C LYS A 40 21.40 10.76 -21.95
N THR A 41 22.32 10.24 -21.16
CA THR A 41 22.11 10.07 -19.70
C THR A 41 22.05 11.43 -19.01
N ALA A 42 21.21 11.53 -17.96
CA ALA A 42 21.10 12.74 -17.16
C ALA A 42 22.39 12.98 -16.37
N VAL A 43 22.96 14.19 -16.48
CA VAL A 43 24.16 14.58 -15.72
C VAL A 43 23.83 14.77 -14.24
N ASN A 44 22.64 15.31 -13.93
CA ASN A 44 22.14 15.49 -12.58
C ASN A 44 20.64 15.15 -12.53
N PRO A 45 20.28 13.86 -12.31
CA PRO A 45 18.91 13.41 -12.30
C PRO A 45 18.02 14.13 -11.28
N LEU A 46 18.56 14.47 -10.09
CA LEU A 46 17.83 15.23 -9.06
C LEU A 46 17.43 16.61 -9.59
N LYS A 47 18.39 17.33 -10.16
CA LYS A 47 18.13 18.67 -10.70
C LYS A 47 17.10 18.63 -11.83
N GLU A 48 17.20 17.66 -12.73
CA GLU A 48 16.24 17.49 -13.81
C GLU A 48 14.84 17.09 -13.33
N SER A 49 14.76 16.24 -12.30
CA SER A 49 13.48 15.79 -11.72
C SER A 49 12.73 16.94 -11.05
N PHE A 50 13.44 17.86 -10.36
CA PHE A 50 12.79 18.87 -9.50
C PHE A 50 12.81 20.29 -10.06
N GLN A 51 13.75 20.66 -10.91
CA GLN A 51 13.82 22.00 -11.50
C GLN A 51 13.07 22.13 -12.83
N GLN A 52 12.92 21.02 -13.58
CA GLN A 52 12.10 21.05 -14.80
C GLN A 52 10.62 20.93 -14.43
N ARG A 53 9.82 21.95 -14.77
CA ARG A 53 8.39 22.01 -14.40
C ARG A 53 7.58 20.79 -14.84
N ALA A 54 7.87 20.24 -16.03
CA ALA A 54 7.20 19.05 -16.54
C ALA A 54 7.47 17.83 -15.67
N ASN A 55 8.74 17.55 -15.35
CA ASN A 55 9.15 16.42 -14.52
C ASN A 55 8.65 16.56 -13.08
N PHE A 56 8.74 17.77 -12.51
CA PHE A 56 8.21 18.04 -11.17
C PHE A 56 6.69 17.83 -11.08
N LYS A 57 5.95 18.21 -12.13
CA LYS A 57 4.52 17.91 -12.21
C LYS A 57 4.25 16.41 -12.17
N LEU A 58 5.05 15.60 -12.88
CA LEU A 58 4.92 14.12 -12.83
C LEU A 58 5.22 13.56 -11.44
N VAL A 59 6.25 14.10 -10.74
CA VAL A 59 6.56 13.71 -9.36
C VAL A 59 5.38 14.01 -8.42
N LEU A 60 4.76 15.18 -8.53
CA LEU A 60 3.58 15.53 -7.73
C LEU A 60 2.37 14.66 -8.10
N LEU A 61 2.15 14.38 -9.38
CA LEU A 61 1.08 13.50 -9.82
C LEU A 61 1.29 12.06 -9.34
N ALA A 62 2.53 11.54 -9.39
CA ALA A 62 2.85 10.24 -8.83
C ALA A 62 2.54 10.18 -7.32
N LEU A 63 3.00 11.21 -6.57
CA LEU A 63 2.77 11.27 -5.13
C LEU A 63 1.30 11.36 -4.78
N PHE A 64 0.64 12.42 -5.25
CA PHE A 64 -0.72 12.76 -4.83
C PHE A 64 -1.83 12.05 -5.61
N GLY A 65 -1.55 11.55 -6.81
CA GLY A 65 -2.53 10.85 -7.64
C GLY A 65 -2.46 9.33 -7.58
N ALA A 66 -1.40 8.75 -7.00
CA ALA A 66 -1.25 7.29 -6.94
C ALA A 66 -0.65 6.81 -5.61
N VAL A 67 0.59 7.19 -5.28
CA VAL A 67 1.36 6.52 -4.23
C VAL A 67 0.87 6.87 -2.82
N MET A 68 0.43 8.12 -2.58
CA MET A 68 -0.11 8.52 -1.29
C MET A 68 -1.31 7.65 -0.89
N GLY A 69 -2.23 7.39 -1.84
CA GLY A 69 -3.39 6.52 -1.59
C GLY A 69 -3.01 5.05 -1.48
N GLU A 70 -2.07 4.59 -2.30
CA GLU A 70 -1.56 3.22 -2.24
C GLU A 70 -0.95 2.92 -0.88
N GLY A 71 -0.04 3.77 -0.37
CA GLY A 71 0.58 3.62 0.94
C GLY A 71 -0.45 3.63 2.07
N VAL A 72 -1.42 4.55 2.02
CA VAL A 72 -2.48 4.62 3.03
C VAL A 72 -3.37 3.37 3.01
N VAL A 73 -3.75 2.86 1.85
CA VAL A 73 -4.53 1.61 1.74
C VAL A 73 -3.74 0.43 2.27
N TRP A 74 -2.43 0.34 1.97
CA TRP A 74 -1.55 -0.69 2.51
C TRP A 74 -1.52 -0.69 4.04
N TYR A 75 -1.22 0.46 4.65
CA TYR A 75 -1.12 0.56 6.11
C TYR A 75 -2.47 0.36 6.81
N THR A 76 -3.57 0.77 6.18
CA THR A 76 -4.92 0.57 6.74
C THR A 76 -5.33 -0.89 6.72
N GLY A 77 -5.10 -1.59 5.59
CA GLY A 77 -5.52 -2.98 5.43
C GLY A 77 -4.78 -3.99 6.30
N GLN A 78 -3.59 -3.65 6.77
CA GLN A 78 -2.77 -4.54 7.59
C GLN A 78 -2.54 -3.98 8.99
N PHE A 79 -1.73 -2.93 9.13
CA PHE A 79 -1.30 -2.45 10.44
C PHE A 79 -2.42 -1.79 11.25
N TYR A 80 -3.21 -0.91 10.61
CA TYR A 80 -4.32 -0.29 11.31
C TYR A 80 -5.44 -1.30 11.61
N ALA A 81 -5.77 -2.19 10.68
CA ALA A 81 -6.75 -3.24 10.90
C ALA A 81 -6.35 -4.14 12.08
N GLN A 82 -5.10 -4.61 12.14
CA GLN A 82 -4.61 -5.40 13.28
C GLN A 82 -4.73 -4.63 14.60
N SER A 83 -4.18 -3.41 14.65
CA SER A 83 -4.24 -2.56 15.85
C SER A 83 -5.68 -2.29 16.28
N PHE A 84 -6.59 -2.09 15.34
CA PHE A 84 -8.00 -1.85 15.60
C PHE A 84 -8.70 -3.09 16.22
N LEU A 85 -8.44 -4.28 15.67
CA LEU A 85 -8.96 -5.53 16.20
C LEU A 85 -8.46 -5.78 17.64
N GLU A 86 -7.19 -5.52 17.91
CA GLU A 86 -6.60 -5.70 19.23
C GLU A 86 -7.09 -4.62 20.24
N THR A 87 -7.18 -3.35 19.85
CA THR A 87 -7.41 -2.24 20.78
C THR A 87 -8.86 -1.83 20.90
N LYS A 88 -9.61 -1.75 19.79
CA LYS A 88 -11.01 -1.31 19.77
C LYS A 88 -11.98 -2.46 19.91
N CYS A 89 -11.72 -3.57 19.20
CA CYS A 89 -12.53 -4.77 19.31
C CYS A 89 -12.13 -5.66 20.49
N LYS A 90 -11.00 -5.35 21.16
CA LYS A 90 -10.46 -6.11 22.29
C LYS A 90 -10.27 -7.61 21.98
N LEU A 91 -10.00 -7.96 20.73
CA LEU A 91 -9.81 -9.35 20.35
C LEU A 91 -8.58 -9.95 21.01
N ASP A 92 -8.67 -11.24 21.29
CA ASP A 92 -7.52 -12.02 21.72
C ASP A 92 -6.35 -11.88 20.76
N PHE A 93 -5.15 -11.79 21.32
CA PHE A 93 -3.93 -11.54 20.60
C PHE A 93 -3.61 -12.60 19.53
N GLU A 94 -3.83 -13.88 19.85
CA GLU A 94 -3.59 -14.97 18.89
C GLU A 94 -4.65 -14.95 17.78
N GLN A 95 -5.92 -14.71 18.12
CA GLN A 95 -6.98 -14.66 17.14
C GLN A 95 -6.81 -13.48 16.17
N SER A 96 -6.47 -12.28 16.65
CA SER A 96 -6.28 -11.11 15.77
C SER A 96 -5.17 -11.35 14.76
N ARG A 97 -4.08 -11.97 15.16
CA ARG A 97 -2.94 -12.28 14.29
C ARG A 97 -3.21 -13.40 13.31
N THR A 98 -3.91 -14.43 13.74
CA THR A 98 -4.27 -15.55 12.84
C THR A 98 -5.31 -15.13 11.81
N ILE A 99 -6.25 -14.25 12.16
CA ILE A 99 -7.18 -13.62 11.21
C ILE A 99 -6.39 -12.91 10.10
N LEU A 100 -5.43 -12.07 10.48
CA LEU A 100 -4.60 -11.35 9.52
C LEU A 100 -3.76 -12.31 8.67
N LEU A 101 -3.18 -13.33 9.27
CA LEU A 101 -2.38 -14.34 8.57
C LEU A 101 -3.18 -15.06 7.48
N TRP A 102 -4.37 -15.56 7.80
CA TRP A 102 -5.25 -16.22 6.83
C TRP A 102 -5.69 -15.27 5.73
N ALA A 103 -6.03 -14.03 6.08
CA ALA A 103 -6.42 -13.02 5.13
C ALA A 103 -5.29 -12.66 4.14
N ILE A 104 -4.05 -12.47 4.64
CA ILE A 104 -2.87 -12.21 3.80
C ILE A 104 -2.58 -13.41 2.90
N ALA A 105 -2.58 -14.64 3.46
CA ALA A 105 -2.31 -15.84 2.68
C ALA A 105 -3.29 -16.01 1.52
N ALA A 106 -4.58 -15.79 1.79
CA ALA A 106 -5.64 -15.86 0.76
C ALA A 106 -5.52 -14.72 -0.27
N ALA A 107 -5.10 -13.53 0.12
CA ALA A 107 -4.99 -12.37 -0.76
C ALA A 107 -3.69 -12.37 -1.60
N THR A 108 -2.63 -13.03 -1.16
CA THR A 108 -1.32 -13.02 -1.83
C THR A 108 -1.36 -13.32 -3.33
N PRO A 109 -2.11 -14.32 -3.83
CA PRO A 109 -2.19 -14.61 -5.27
C PRO A 109 -2.74 -13.42 -6.09
N PHE A 110 -3.54 -12.56 -5.49
CA PHE A 110 -4.15 -11.43 -6.17
C PHE A 110 -3.17 -10.31 -6.51
N PHE A 111 -2.00 -10.24 -5.87
CA PHE A 111 -0.93 -9.33 -6.32
C PHE A 111 -0.50 -9.66 -7.76
N VAL A 112 -0.29 -10.95 -8.05
CA VAL A 112 0.07 -11.41 -9.40
C VAL A 112 -1.10 -11.21 -10.36
N PHE A 113 -2.32 -11.56 -9.93
CA PHE A 113 -3.53 -11.40 -10.74
C PHE A 113 -3.75 -9.93 -11.15
N PHE A 114 -3.71 -8.97 -10.21
CA PHE A 114 -3.92 -7.57 -10.54
C PHE A 114 -2.72 -6.95 -11.27
N GLY A 115 -1.49 -7.42 -11.04
CA GLY A 115 -0.35 -7.08 -11.86
C GLY A 115 -0.61 -7.45 -13.32
N TRP A 116 -0.92 -8.73 -13.58
CA TRP A 116 -1.25 -9.23 -14.91
C TRP A 116 -2.48 -8.55 -15.54
N LEU A 117 -3.55 -8.35 -14.76
CA LEU A 117 -4.75 -7.70 -15.27
C LEU A 117 -4.45 -6.24 -15.67
N SER A 118 -3.59 -5.56 -14.91
CA SER A 118 -3.20 -4.18 -15.18
C SER A 118 -2.43 -4.02 -16.49
N ASP A 119 -1.69 -5.04 -16.91
CA ASP A 119 -1.01 -5.04 -18.21
C ASP A 119 -2.00 -5.07 -19.38
N ARG A 120 -3.23 -5.56 -19.17
CA ARG A 120 -4.25 -5.71 -20.21
C ARG A 120 -5.24 -4.55 -20.29
N ILE A 121 -5.72 -4.07 -19.14
CA ILE A 121 -6.81 -3.06 -19.11
C ILE A 121 -6.31 -1.67 -18.71
N GLY A 122 -5.01 -1.56 -18.41
CA GLY A 122 -4.39 -0.33 -17.95
C GLY A 122 -4.26 -0.24 -16.44
N ARG A 123 -3.17 0.32 -15.98
CA ARG A 123 -2.79 0.33 -14.56
C ARG A 123 -3.64 1.29 -13.73
N LYS A 124 -3.94 2.47 -14.31
CA LYS A 124 -4.70 3.53 -13.65
C LYS A 124 -6.02 3.03 -13.05
N TRP A 125 -6.83 2.35 -13.85
CA TRP A 125 -8.19 2.00 -13.43
C TRP A 125 -8.22 0.95 -12.32
N ILE A 126 -7.26 0.03 -12.28
CA ILE A 126 -7.16 -0.93 -11.18
C ILE A 126 -6.78 -0.22 -9.88
N LEU A 127 -5.77 0.67 -9.92
CA LEU A 127 -5.39 1.52 -8.78
C LEU A 127 -6.58 2.32 -8.26
N MET A 128 -7.27 3.04 -9.15
CA MET A 128 -8.40 3.90 -8.78
C MET A 128 -9.57 3.09 -8.22
N THR A 129 -9.88 1.92 -8.79
CA THR A 129 -10.95 1.06 -8.28
C THR A 129 -10.64 0.55 -6.87
N GLY A 130 -9.39 0.12 -6.61
CA GLY A 130 -8.97 -0.28 -5.26
C GLY A 130 -9.13 0.84 -4.23
N MET A 131 -8.72 2.07 -4.59
CA MET A 131 -8.89 3.24 -3.73
C MET A 131 -10.36 3.59 -3.50
N LEU A 132 -11.19 3.55 -4.54
CA LEU A 132 -12.62 3.83 -4.42
C LEU A 132 -13.32 2.84 -3.51
N LEU A 133 -13.07 1.54 -3.68
CA LEU A 133 -13.62 0.50 -2.83
C LEU A 133 -13.19 0.69 -1.37
N ALA A 134 -11.93 1.02 -1.12
CA ALA A 134 -11.42 1.32 0.22
C ALA A 134 -12.18 2.49 0.86
N VAL A 135 -12.31 3.62 0.16
CA VAL A 135 -13.04 4.81 0.65
C VAL A 135 -14.48 4.48 1.01
N LEU A 136 -15.17 3.71 0.17
CA LEU A 136 -16.59 3.41 0.36
C LEU A 136 -16.85 2.37 1.46
N THR A 137 -15.93 1.43 1.68
CA THR A 137 -16.19 0.26 2.51
C THR A 137 -15.46 0.25 3.85
N TYR A 138 -14.47 1.13 4.09
CA TYR A 138 -13.75 1.13 5.36
C TYR A 138 -14.68 1.32 6.56
N ARG A 139 -15.53 2.34 6.56
CA ARG A 139 -16.46 2.55 7.72
C ARG A 139 -17.39 1.39 7.95
N PRO A 140 -18.12 0.83 6.97
CA PRO A 140 -18.99 -0.32 7.21
C PRO A 140 -18.22 -1.58 7.65
N ILE A 141 -17.03 -1.84 7.12
CA ILE A 141 -16.23 -3.01 7.53
C ILE A 141 -15.76 -2.87 8.98
N PHE A 142 -15.16 -1.73 9.33
CA PHE A 142 -14.67 -1.50 10.69
C PHE A 142 -15.82 -1.35 11.70
N GLY A 143 -16.98 -0.81 11.28
CA GLY A 143 -18.20 -0.80 12.09
C GLY A 143 -18.67 -2.21 12.41
N TYR A 144 -18.70 -3.10 11.41
CA TYR A 144 -19.04 -4.50 11.61
C TYR A 144 -18.14 -5.18 12.66
N PHE A 145 -16.81 -4.90 12.62
CA PHE A 145 -15.88 -5.46 13.61
C PHE A 145 -16.25 -5.05 15.03
N ILE A 146 -16.53 -3.76 15.27
CA ILE A 146 -16.92 -3.27 16.61
C ILE A 146 -18.25 -3.87 17.02
N ASP A 147 -19.28 -3.73 16.21
CA ASP A 147 -20.64 -4.09 16.57
C ASP A 147 -20.73 -5.58 16.96
N HIS A 148 -20.02 -6.45 16.24
CA HIS A 148 -20.07 -7.89 16.49
C HIS A 148 -19.07 -8.38 17.53
N SER A 149 -17.98 -7.67 17.80
CA SER A 149 -17.07 -8.04 18.89
C SER A 149 -17.64 -7.62 20.24
N ILE A 150 -18.06 -6.36 20.38
CA ILE A 150 -18.61 -5.83 21.64
C ILE A 150 -19.93 -6.51 22.02
N ALA A 151 -20.74 -6.91 21.04
CA ALA A 151 -22.00 -7.62 21.29
C ALA A 151 -21.81 -8.98 21.96
N LEU A 152 -20.61 -9.61 21.85
CA LEU A 152 -20.34 -10.88 22.52
C LEU A 152 -20.25 -10.74 24.06
N ASP A 153 -19.49 -9.75 24.52
CA ASP A 153 -19.39 -9.38 25.93
C ASP A 153 -18.90 -7.92 26.07
N PRO A 154 -19.83 -6.98 26.35
CA PRO A 154 -19.48 -5.56 26.52
C PRO A 154 -18.51 -5.29 27.68
N THR A 155 -18.48 -6.19 28.68
CA THR A 155 -17.68 -6.03 29.91
C THR A 155 -16.32 -6.70 29.84
N ALA A 156 -16.09 -7.54 28.84
CA ALA A 156 -14.84 -8.28 28.69
C ALA A 156 -13.64 -7.34 28.43
N THR A 157 -12.53 -7.70 29.02
CA THR A 157 -11.22 -7.09 28.73
C THR A 157 -10.59 -7.69 27.48
N THR A 158 -10.91 -8.96 27.19
CA THR A 158 -10.45 -9.71 26.01
C THR A 158 -11.62 -10.51 25.45
N ILE A 159 -11.82 -10.44 24.14
CA ILE A 159 -12.91 -11.11 23.43
C ILE A 159 -12.33 -12.23 22.57
N VAL A 160 -12.92 -13.41 22.69
CA VAL A 160 -12.65 -14.58 21.85
C VAL A 160 -13.85 -14.80 20.94
N LEU A 161 -13.63 -14.72 19.62
CA LEU A 161 -14.68 -14.90 18.62
C LEU A 161 -15.12 -16.36 18.54
N THR A 162 -16.41 -16.59 18.31
CA THR A 162 -16.93 -17.89 17.90
C THR A 162 -16.39 -18.26 16.51
N SER A 163 -16.37 -19.56 16.17
CA SER A 163 -15.82 -20.05 14.89
C SER A 163 -16.47 -19.39 13.67
N ASP A 164 -17.81 -19.20 13.68
CA ASP A 164 -18.52 -18.55 12.58
C ASP A 164 -18.12 -17.08 12.42
N LEU A 165 -18.07 -16.35 13.53
CA LEU A 165 -17.68 -14.93 13.52
C LEU A 165 -16.20 -14.73 13.17
N TYR A 166 -15.33 -15.65 13.61
CA TYR A 166 -13.92 -15.66 13.26
C TYR A 166 -13.72 -15.67 11.73
N TRP A 167 -14.37 -16.59 11.03
CA TRP A 167 -14.24 -16.68 9.57
C TRP A 167 -14.87 -15.50 8.83
N LYS A 168 -15.91 -14.88 9.39
CA LYS A 168 -16.45 -13.62 8.84
C LYS A 168 -15.43 -12.48 8.97
N PHE A 169 -14.73 -12.40 10.11
CA PHE A 169 -13.65 -11.43 10.29
C PHE A 169 -12.49 -11.69 9.33
N VAL A 170 -12.08 -12.95 9.16
CA VAL A 170 -11.08 -13.32 8.13
C VAL A 170 -11.52 -12.83 6.74
N GLY A 171 -12.77 -13.05 6.35
CA GLY A 171 -13.30 -12.61 5.06
C GLY A 171 -13.30 -11.09 4.88
N LEU A 172 -13.64 -10.34 5.93
CA LEU A 172 -13.62 -8.87 5.87
C LEU A 172 -12.19 -8.30 5.87
N VAL A 173 -11.27 -8.87 6.64
CA VAL A 173 -9.85 -8.50 6.59
C VAL A 173 -9.24 -8.90 5.24
N PHE A 174 -9.61 -10.07 4.69
CA PHE A 174 -9.25 -10.44 3.32
C PHE A 174 -9.70 -9.37 2.33
N LEU A 175 -10.91 -8.85 2.44
CA LEU A 175 -11.41 -7.80 1.56
C LEU A 175 -10.58 -6.51 1.66
N LEU A 176 -10.17 -6.12 2.87
CA LEU A 176 -9.26 -4.98 3.06
C LEU A 176 -7.92 -5.21 2.34
N ILE A 177 -7.33 -6.42 2.49
CA ILE A 177 -6.07 -6.77 1.85
C ILE A 177 -6.24 -6.96 0.33
N PHE A 178 -7.40 -7.39 -0.13
CA PHE A 178 -7.73 -7.46 -1.54
C PHE A 178 -7.65 -6.06 -2.21
N TYR A 179 -8.12 -5.01 -1.54
CA TYR A 179 -7.91 -3.63 -2.03
C TYR A 179 -6.42 -3.26 -2.06
N VAL A 180 -5.65 -3.70 -1.07
CA VAL A 180 -4.19 -3.54 -1.09
C VAL A 180 -3.59 -4.17 -2.34
N THR A 181 -4.00 -5.38 -2.71
CA THR A 181 -3.47 -6.05 -3.91
C THR A 181 -3.82 -5.31 -5.20
N MET A 182 -4.98 -4.64 -5.27
CA MET A 182 -5.37 -3.80 -6.40
C MET A 182 -4.50 -2.56 -6.54
N VAL A 183 -4.15 -1.90 -5.43
CA VAL A 183 -3.34 -0.67 -5.48
C VAL A 183 -1.85 -0.96 -5.54
N TYR A 184 -1.39 -2.05 -4.92
CA TYR A 184 0.03 -2.37 -4.82
C TYR A 184 0.54 -3.23 -5.99
N GLY A 185 -0.29 -4.11 -6.54
CA GLY A 185 0.10 -4.98 -7.66
C GLY A 185 0.63 -4.20 -8.87
N PRO A 186 -0.07 -3.20 -9.39
CA PRO A 186 0.35 -2.45 -10.57
C PRO A 186 1.27 -1.25 -10.27
N ILE A 187 1.46 -0.80 -9.02
CA ILE A 187 2.09 0.50 -8.73
C ILE A 187 3.53 0.62 -9.22
N ALA A 188 4.33 -0.43 -9.05
CA ALA A 188 5.74 -0.39 -9.45
C ALA A 188 5.89 -0.19 -10.96
N ALA A 189 5.11 -0.94 -11.74
CA ALA A 189 5.11 -0.82 -13.19
C ALA A 189 4.49 0.52 -13.66
N PHE A 190 3.42 0.99 -13.00
CA PHE A 190 2.85 2.31 -13.24
C PHE A 190 3.89 3.43 -13.07
N LEU A 191 4.67 3.41 -12.01
CA LEU A 191 5.71 4.41 -11.77
C LEU A 191 6.85 4.33 -12.80
N VAL A 192 7.23 3.11 -13.21
CA VAL A 192 8.24 2.91 -14.27
C VAL A 192 7.79 3.50 -15.61
N GLU A 193 6.51 3.38 -15.95
CA GLU A 193 5.93 3.89 -17.19
C GLU A 193 5.68 5.40 -17.14
N LEU A 194 5.44 5.97 -15.95
CA LEU A 194 5.13 7.39 -15.80
C LEU A 194 6.35 8.29 -16.06
N PHE A 195 7.57 7.84 -15.73
CA PHE A 195 8.76 8.67 -15.79
C PHE A 195 9.69 8.35 -16.97
N PRO A 196 10.26 9.39 -17.64
CA PRO A 196 11.29 9.22 -18.66
C PRO A 196 12.48 8.40 -18.16
N THR A 197 13.00 7.51 -19.01
CA THR A 197 14.04 6.53 -18.63
C THR A 197 15.27 7.16 -18.00
N ARG A 198 15.71 8.35 -18.48
CA ARG A 198 16.93 9.03 -18.03
C ARG A 198 16.88 9.54 -16.58
N ILE A 199 15.68 9.79 -16.01
CA ILE A 199 15.49 10.31 -14.65
C ILE A 199 14.62 9.37 -13.79
N ARG A 200 14.13 8.28 -14.36
CA ARG A 200 13.12 7.38 -13.81
C ARG A 200 13.40 6.97 -12.38
N TYR A 201 14.56 6.41 -12.11
CA TYR A 201 14.92 5.89 -10.80
C TYR A 201 14.81 6.97 -9.70
N THR A 202 15.36 8.15 -9.97
CA THR A 202 15.34 9.27 -9.02
C THR A 202 13.95 9.85 -8.84
N SER A 203 13.21 10.04 -9.96
CA SER A 203 11.89 10.68 -9.94
C SER A 203 10.81 9.80 -9.32
N MET A 204 10.89 8.47 -9.45
CA MET A 204 9.92 7.56 -8.85
C MET A 204 10.20 7.25 -7.38
N SER A 205 11.48 7.25 -6.99
CA SER A 205 11.88 6.85 -5.64
C SER A 205 11.34 7.79 -4.57
N LEU A 206 11.43 9.12 -4.78
CA LEU A 206 11.00 10.08 -3.80
C LEU A 206 9.49 10.04 -3.53
N PRO A 207 8.59 10.16 -4.53
CA PRO A 207 7.15 10.04 -4.29
C PRO A 207 6.78 8.69 -3.66
N TYR A 208 7.43 7.60 -4.06
CA TYR A 208 7.19 6.28 -3.48
C TYR A 208 7.51 6.23 -1.99
N HIS A 209 8.66 6.72 -1.57
CA HIS A 209 9.03 6.72 -0.16
C HIS A 209 8.24 7.73 0.68
N ILE A 210 7.89 8.89 0.14
CA ILE A 210 7.04 9.87 0.85
C ILE A 210 5.62 9.34 0.98
N GLY A 211 5.04 8.80 -0.08
CA GLY A 211 3.68 8.26 -0.06
C GLY A 211 3.52 7.12 0.94
N ASN A 212 4.39 6.12 0.87
CA ASN A 212 4.36 5.00 1.79
C ASN A 212 4.85 5.37 3.20
N GLY A 213 5.99 6.04 3.32
CA GLY A 213 6.62 6.31 4.61
C GLY A 213 5.91 7.39 5.43
N VAL A 214 5.52 8.51 4.80
CA VAL A 214 4.86 9.61 5.50
C VAL A 214 3.35 9.37 5.55
N PHE A 215 2.67 9.37 4.41
CA PHE A 215 1.20 9.25 4.41
C PHE A 215 0.73 7.89 4.91
N GLY A 216 1.32 6.81 4.43
CA GLY A 216 1.00 5.46 4.89
C GLY A 216 1.43 5.21 6.32
N GLY A 217 2.69 5.49 6.66
CA GLY A 217 3.26 5.24 7.99
C GLY A 217 2.57 6.00 9.12
N LEU A 218 1.96 7.17 8.83
CA LEU A 218 1.19 7.93 9.81
C LEU A 218 -0.23 7.37 10.06
N VAL A 219 -0.72 6.44 9.28
CA VAL A 219 -2.09 5.89 9.45
C VAL A 219 -2.34 5.35 10.85
N PRO A 220 -1.54 4.44 11.43
CA PRO A 220 -1.79 3.93 12.77
C PRO A 220 -1.70 5.03 13.84
N PHE A 221 -0.72 5.93 13.71
CA PHE A 221 -0.51 7.02 14.67
C PHE A 221 -1.67 8.01 14.66
N ILE A 222 -2.04 8.54 13.50
CA ILE A 222 -3.14 9.52 13.38
C ILE A 222 -4.47 8.86 13.73
N GLY A 223 -4.68 7.61 13.30
CA GLY A 223 -5.88 6.86 13.66
C GLY A 223 -6.05 6.69 15.17
N LEU A 224 -4.97 6.37 15.88
CA LEU A 224 -4.97 6.28 17.34
C LEU A 224 -5.17 7.66 17.98
N LEU A 225 -4.46 8.69 17.52
CA LEU A 225 -4.56 10.06 18.03
C LEU A 225 -5.99 10.59 17.91
N LEU A 226 -6.63 10.44 16.76
CA LEU A 226 -8.02 10.85 16.57
C LEU A 226 -8.97 10.09 17.50
N SER A 227 -8.77 8.78 17.64
CA SER A 227 -9.58 7.93 18.49
C SER A 227 -9.46 8.25 19.99
N THR A 228 -8.33 8.82 20.43
CA THR A 228 -8.11 9.24 21.82
C THR A 228 -8.60 10.66 22.06
N SER A 229 -8.46 11.55 21.06
CA SER A 229 -8.85 12.96 21.16
C SER A 229 -10.36 13.19 20.97
N LEU A 230 -11.04 12.31 20.24
CA LEU A 230 -12.46 12.41 19.91
C LEU A 230 -13.19 11.09 20.28
N PRO A 231 -13.42 10.82 21.55
CA PRO A 231 -13.92 9.51 22.04
C PRO A 231 -15.38 9.21 21.67
N GLY A 232 -16.11 10.14 21.08
CA GLY A 232 -17.54 9.98 20.75
C GLY A 232 -17.82 9.06 19.54
N ASP A 233 -16.86 8.89 18.61
CA ASP A 233 -17.00 7.97 17.47
C ASP A 233 -15.82 6.98 17.46
N PRO A 234 -16.04 5.68 17.70
CA PRO A 234 -14.99 4.68 17.69
C PRO A 234 -14.30 4.53 16.32
N LEU A 235 -14.96 4.99 15.25
CA LEU A 235 -14.45 4.93 13.86
C LEU A 235 -13.80 6.25 13.41
N VAL A 236 -13.64 7.23 14.28
CA VAL A 236 -13.08 8.55 13.92
C VAL A 236 -11.69 8.46 13.32
N GLY A 237 -10.88 7.50 13.75
CA GLY A 237 -9.54 7.26 13.21
C GLY A 237 -9.50 6.93 11.72
N LEU A 238 -10.61 6.43 11.15
CA LEU A 238 -10.73 6.11 9.72
C LEU A 238 -10.86 7.35 8.83
N TRP A 239 -11.18 8.52 9.37
CA TRP A 239 -11.29 9.73 8.55
C TRP A 239 -9.98 10.13 7.88
N TYR A 240 -8.84 9.85 8.53
CA TYR A 240 -7.55 10.08 7.91
C TYR A 240 -7.32 9.21 6.67
N PRO A 241 -7.36 7.87 6.75
CA PRO A 241 -7.16 7.04 5.56
C PRO A 241 -8.24 7.26 4.49
N ILE A 242 -9.49 7.46 4.86
CA ILE A 242 -10.57 7.77 3.91
C ILE A 242 -10.30 9.09 3.20
N GLY A 243 -9.98 10.17 3.94
CA GLY A 243 -9.74 11.49 3.36
C GLY A 243 -8.54 11.52 2.42
N ILE A 244 -7.40 10.96 2.85
CA ILE A 244 -6.19 10.91 2.03
C ILE A 244 -6.41 10.07 0.77
N THR A 245 -7.02 8.88 0.91
CA THR A 245 -7.31 7.99 -0.23
C THR A 245 -8.31 8.63 -1.19
N ALA A 246 -9.35 9.33 -0.69
CA ALA A 246 -10.33 10.03 -1.53
C ALA A 246 -9.68 11.17 -2.32
N VAL A 247 -8.82 11.98 -1.70
CA VAL A 247 -8.07 13.04 -2.40
C VAL A 247 -7.18 12.43 -3.48
N CYS A 248 -6.45 11.36 -3.15
CA CYS A 248 -5.59 10.66 -4.10
C CYS A 248 -6.38 10.09 -5.28
N PHE A 249 -7.52 9.45 -5.01
CA PHE A 249 -8.44 8.95 -6.03
C PHE A 249 -8.91 10.07 -6.97
N LEU A 250 -9.37 11.21 -6.44
CA LEU A 250 -9.86 12.32 -7.25
C LEU A 250 -8.74 12.88 -8.15
N ILE A 251 -7.55 13.11 -7.60
CA ILE A 251 -6.40 13.58 -8.38
C ILE A 251 -6.03 12.53 -9.44
N GLY A 252 -5.99 11.26 -9.07
CA GLY A 252 -5.66 10.17 -9.98
C GLY A 252 -6.65 10.03 -11.14
N VAL A 253 -7.95 10.11 -10.86
CA VAL A 253 -8.99 10.04 -11.91
C VAL A 253 -8.88 11.22 -12.86
N LEU A 254 -8.69 12.44 -12.34
CA LEU A 254 -8.75 13.67 -13.13
C LEU A 254 -7.48 13.96 -13.93
N TYR A 255 -6.30 13.61 -13.39
CA TYR A 255 -5.02 14.11 -13.93
C TYR A 255 -4.04 13.02 -14.36
N LEU A 256 -4.23 11.76 -13.98
CA LEU A 256 -3.39 10.68 -14.48
C LEU A 256 -3.93 10.19 -15.83
N ASP A 257 -3.04 9.99 -16.77
CA ASP A 257 -3.36 9.38 -18.06
C ASP A 257 -3.35 7.84 -17.93
N ASN A 258 -4.21 7.18 -18.69
CA ASN A 258 -4.22 5.72 -18.80
C ASN A 258 -3.37 5.24 -19.98
N LYS A 259 -2.27 5.95 -20.26
CA LYS A 259 -1.40 5.59 -21.38
C LYS A 259 -0.62 4.34 -21.03
N GLN A 260 -0.79 3.32 -21.85
CA GLN A 260 0.21 2.30 -22.09
C GLN A 260 1.14 2.92 -23.14
N ASP A 261 2.18 3.64 -22.72
CA ASP A 261 3.11 4.25 -23.68
C ASP A 261 4.04 3.17 -24.23
N GLU A 262 3.83 2.82 -25.50
CA GLU A 262 4.79 2.08 -26.30
C GLU A 262 6.07 2.88 -26.58
N ASN A 263 6.08 4.20 -26.32
CA ASN A 263 7.18 5.12 -26.58
C ASN A 263 7.78 5.69 -25.28
N VAL A 264 8.45 4.85 -24.53
CA VAL A 264 9.20 5.27 -23.31
C VAL A 264 10.57 5.87 -23.65
N MET A 265 10.83 6.22 -24.91
CA MET A 265 12.15 6.66 -25.39
C MET A 265 12.33 8.18 -25.57
N ASP A 266 11.31 9.00 -25.36
CA ASP A 266 11.42 10.46 -25.50
C ASP A 266 11.62 11.20 -24.18
#